data_c93d1b4e55d05227467d2a9ef7f2698a
#
_entry.id   c93d1b4e55d05227467d2a9ef7f2698a
#
_cell.length_a   1.000
_cell.length_b   1.000
_cell.length_c   1.000
_cell.angle_alpha   90.00
_cell.angle_beta   90.00
_cell.angle_gamma   90.00
#
_symmetry.space_group_name_H-M   'P 1'
#
loop_
_entity.id
_entity.type
_entity.pdbx_description
1 polymer ?
#
loop_
_entity_poly.entity_id
_entity_poly.type
_entity_poly.pdbx_seq_one_letter_code
_entity_poly.pdbx_strand_id
1 'polypeptide(L)'
;MSVESPIISDDLREYVDSVGYAESNILKENRKETKKLGAISIMQIGAAQGALLSILCKISKFKNCLEVGVFTGYSSLCIGSSISNDSKLTCIDNNKEYLNVAKKYWQKAKIEHKINLIEDNAINALNMLSKNDLNSFDFAFIDADKSNYCLYYEKIIPLMQKGGVLCIDNTLWKGRVYDNSVNNSSTQSIRDINKLINSDKRVEHSLLTIYDGMTICYVK
;
A
#
# COMPACT_ATOMS: atom_id res chain seq x y z
N MET A 1 11.49 -28.17 -13.71
CA MET A 1 10.05 -28.25 -14.01
C MET A 1 9.53 -26.82 -14.00
N SER A 2 9.07 -26.32 -15.15
CA SER A 2 8.33 -25.05 -15.18
C SER A 2 6.96 -25.30 -14.57
N VAL A 3 6.69 -24.69 -13.43
CA VAL A 3 5.35 -24.70 -12.85
C VAL A 3 4.55 -23.69 -13.66
N GLU A 4 3.61 -24.16 -14.48
CA GLU A 4 2.65 -23.28 -15.13
C GLU A 4 1.79 -22.64 -14.04
N SER A 5 1.81 -21.31 -13.97
CA SER A 5 0.89 -20.57 -13.10
C SER A 5 -0.53 -20.71 -13.66
N PRO A 6 -1.53 -21.06 -12.84
CA PRO A 6 -2.90 -21.15 -13.32
C PRO A 6 -3.38 -19.77 -13.76
N ILE A 7 -4.13 -19.71 -14.87
CA ILE A 7 -4.89 -18.51 -15.23
C ILE A 7 -5.93 -18.29 -14.13
N ILE A 8 -5.90 -17.12 -13.50
CA ILE A 8 -6.86 -16.77 -12.44
C ILE A 8 -8.20 -16.44 -13.13
N SER A 9 -9.08 -17.44 -13.22
CA SER A 9 -10.47 -17.28 -13.63
C SER A 9 -11.28 -16.59 -12.53
N ASP A 10 -12.47 -16.08 -12.91
CA ASP A 10 -13.36 -15.48 -11.91
C ASP A 10 -13.78 -16.50 -10.83
N ASP A 11 -14.06 -17.75 -11.20
CA ASP A 11 -14.38 -18.84 -10.24
C ASP A 11 -13.22 -19.10 -9.27
N LEU A 12 -11.97 -19.15 -9.77
CA LEU A 12 -10.80 -19.34 -8.91
C LEU A 12 -10.61 -18.13 -7.98
N ARG A 13 -10.89 -16.92 -8.46
CA ARG A 13 -10.86 -15.71 -7.64
C ARG A 13 -11.91 -15.75 -6.55
N GLU A 14 -13.17 -16.13 -6.87
CA GLU A 14 -14.23 -16.30 -5.88
C GLU A 14 -13.87 -17.36 -4.83
N TYR A 15 -13.29 -18.48 -5.24
CA TYR A 15 -12.78 -19.47 -4.30
C TYR A 15 -11.73 -18.89 -3.35
N VAL A 16 -10.70 -18.19 -3.89
CA VAL A 16 -9.66 -17.54 -3.08
C VAL A 16 -10.28 -16.51 -2.12
N ASP A 17 -11.23 -15.71 -2.59
CA ASP A 17 -11.94 -14.73 -1.76
C ASP A 17 -12.75 -15.38 -0.64
N SER A 18 -13.23 -16.61 -0.84
CA SER A 18 -14.01 -17.35 0.16
C SER A 18 -13.16 -18.00 1.26
N VAL A 19 -11.90 -18.35 0.98
CA VAL A 19 -11.05 -19.15 1.90
C VAL A 19 -9.68 -18.51 2.19
N GLY A 20 -9.26 -17.54 1.39
CA GLY A 20 -7.88 -17.03 1.39
C GLY A 20 -7.58 -16.07 2.54
N TYR A 21 -8.59 -15.45 3.14
CA TYR A 21 -8.42 -14.47 4.21
C TYR A 21 -9.69 -14.27 5.03
N ALA A 22 -9.54 -13.72 6.25
CA ALA A 22 -10.66 -13.32 7.10
C ALA A 22 -10.70 -11.80 7.28
N GLU A 23 -11.74 -11.14 6.74
CA GLU A 23 -11.95 -9.71 6.90
C GLU A 23 -12.73 -9.43 8.18
N SER A 24 -12.19 -8.58 9.07
CA SER A 24 -12.87 -8.20 10.31
C SER A 24 -14.14 -7.35 10.04
N ASN A 25 -15.07 -7.31 11.01
CA ASN A 25 -16.31 -6.55 10.84
C ASN A 25 -16.06 -5.07 10.53
N ILE A 26 -15.07 -4.46 11.17
CA ILE A 26 -14.75 -3.04 10.94
C ILE A 26 -14.20 -2.77 9.54
N LEU A 27 -13.41 -3.69 8.98
CA LEU A 27 -12.93 -3.62 7.61
C LEU A 27 -14.10 -3.78 6.61
N LYS A 28 -15.01 -4.73 6.87
CA LYS A 28 -16.24 -4.90 6.07
C LYS A 28 -17.13 -3.65 6.10
N GLU A 29 -17.27 -3.02 7.26
CA GLU A 29 -18.03 -1.76 7.40
C GLU A 29 -17.37 -0.63 6.61
N ASN A 30 -16.04 -0.45 6.73
CA ASN A 30 -15.30 0.56 5.97
C ASN A 30 -15.48 0.34 4.46
N ARG A 31 -15.33 -0.89 3.99
CA ARG A 31 -15.53 -1.26 2.58
C ARG A 31 -16.96 -0.95 2.11
N LYS A 32 -17.96 -1.28 2.93
CA LYS A 32 -19.37 -0.98 2.64
C LYS A 32 -19.64 0.53 2.56
N GLU A 33 -19.01 1.31 3.41
CA GLU A 33 -19.13 2.77 3.37
C GLU A 33 -18.41 3.36 2.15
N THR A 34 -17.21 2.89 1.85
CA THR A 34 -16.45 3.30 0.66
C THR A 34 -17.21 3.01 -0.64
N LYS A 35 -17.93 1.88 -0.73
CA LYS A 35 -18.78 1.56 -1.90
C LYS A 35 -19.85 2.62 -2.19
N LYS A 36 -20.29 3.39 -1.19
CA LYS A 36 -21.26 4.49 -1.39
C LYS A 36 -20.69 5.67 -2.18
N LEU A 37 -19.36 5.76 -2.31
CA LEU A 37 -18.69 6.76 -3.15
C LEU A 37 -18.82 6.46 -4.65
N GLY A 38 -19.48 5.36 -5.04
CA GLY A 38 -19.70 4.99 -6.44
C GLY A 38 -18.44 4.52 -7.14
N ALA A 39 -18.22 4.95 -8.36
CA ALA A 39 -17.13 4.46 -9.21
C ALA A 39 -15.73 4.64 -8.61
N ILE A 40 -15.52 5.66 -7.78
CA ILE A 40 -14.21 5.93 -7.16
C ILE A 40 -13.85 4.90 -6.07
N SER A 41 -14.82 4.12 -5.58
CA SER A 41 -14.58 3.08 -4.58
C SER A 41 -13.60 1.99 -5.03
N ILE A 42 -13.36 1.86 -6.34
CA ILE A 42 -12.35 0.94 -6.91
C ILE A 42 -10.91 1.28 -6.52
N MET A 43 -10.68 2.49 -6.00
CA MET A 43 -9.35 2.88 -5.48
C MET A 43 -8.98 2.17 -4.18
N GLN A 44 -9.96 1.58 -3.47
CA GLN A 44 -9.68 0.86 -2.24
C GLN A 44 -9.00 -0.48 -2.54
N ILE A 45 -7.92 -0.78 -1.84
CA ILE A 45 -7.21 -2.07 -1.98
C ILE A 45 -8.12 -3.27 -1.72
N GLY A 46 -7.78 -4.41 -2.30
CA GLY A 46 -8.48 -5.68 -2.09
C GLY A 46 -8.29 -6.23 -0.67
N ALA A 47 -9.22 -7.07 -0.22
CA ALA A 47 -9.17 -7.63 1.12
C ALA A 47 -7.96 -8.57 1.33
N ALA A 48 -7.56 -9.34 0.29
CA ALA A 48 -6.35 -10.16 0.36
C ALA A 48 -5.07 -9.32 0.49
N GLN A 49 -5.00 -8.15 -0.19
CA GLN A 49 -3.88 -7.21 -0.03
C GLN A 49 -3.83 -6.68 1.41
N GLY A 50 -4.97 -6.26 1.98
CA GLY A 50 -5.04 -5.83 3.38
C GLY A 50 -4.64 -6.92 4.36
N ALA A 51 -5.03 -8.18 4.10
CA ALA A 51 -4.62 -9.33 4.90
C ALA A 51 -3.10 -9.56 4.82
N LEU A 52 -2.50 -9.45 3.63
CA LEU A 52 -1.05 -9.56 3.44
C LEU A 52 -0.30 -8.46 4.21
N LEU A 53 -0.72 -7.19 4.10
CA LEU A 53 -0.14 -6.08 4.87
C LEU A 53 -0.22 -6.34 6.38
N SER A 54 -1.38 -6.82 6.85
CA SER A 54 -1.60 -7.18 8.26
C SER A 54 -0.66 -8.29 8.74
N ILE A 55 -0.46 -9.33 7.93
CA ILE A 55 0.42 -10.47 8.24
C ILE A 55 1.88 -10.01 8.29
N LEU A 56 2.33 -9.23 7.30
CA LEU A 56 3.69 -8.66 7.28
C LEU A 56 3.97 -7.83 8.54
N CYS A 57 3.05 -6.95 8.92
CA CYS A 57 3.19 -6.13 10.13
C CYS A 57 3.25 -6.98 11.41
N LYS A 58 2.47 -8.06 11.51
CA LYS A 58 2.47 -8.95 12.68
C LYS A 58 3.74 -9.79 12.78
N ILE A 59 4.23 -10.34 11.67
CA ILE A 59 5.44 -11.19 11.63
C ILE A 59 6.67 -10.34 11.98
N SER A 60 6.81 -9.17 11.35
CA SER A 60 8.00 -8.32 11.47
C SER A 60 7.96 -7.40 12.69
N LYS A 61 6.79 -7.23 13.34
CA LYS A 61 6.60 -6.38 14.53
C LYS A 61 7.06 -4.94 14.32
N PHE A 62 6.72 -4.37 13.15
CA PHE A 62 7.08 -3.01 12.77
C PHE A 62 6.62 -1.97 13.80
N LYS A 63 7.43 -0.93 13.99
CA LYS A 63 7.24 0.12 14.99
C LYS A 63 6.96 1.48 14.38
N ASN A 64 7.60 1.80 13.27
CA ASN A 64 7.48 3.10 12.63
C ASN A 64 7.12 2.90 11.15
N CYS A 65 5.81 2.99 10.87
CA CYS A 65 5.24 2.71 9.56
C CYS A 65 4.91 4.01 8.83
N LEU A 66 4.99 3.97 7.48
CA LEU A 66 4.62 5.06 6.59
C LEU A 66 3.58 4.56 5.57
N GLU A 67 2.55 5.36 5.30
CA GLU A 67 1.58 5.13 4.24
C GLU A 67 1.44 6.38 3.38
N VAL A 68 1.59 6.23 2.06
CA VAL A 68 1.39 7.29 1.07
C VAL A 68 0.20 6.94 0.19
N GLY A 69 -0.90 7.68 0.37
CA GLY A 69 -2.21 7.38 -0.19
C GLY A 69 -3.06 6.60 0.82
N VAL A 70 -3.98 7.29 1.47
CA VAL A 70 -4.82 6.75 2.56
C VAL A 70 -6.22 6.43 2.07
N PHE A 71 -6.75 7.30 1.19
CA PHE A 71 -8.13 7.23 0.74
C PHE A 71 -9.11 7.14 1.93
N THR A 72 -9.97 6.13 1.99
CA THR A 72 -10.95 5.92 3.07
C THR A 72 -10.38 5.12 4.26
N GLY A 73 -9.07 4.85 4.27
CA GLY A 73 -8.36 4.31 5.42
C GLY A 73 -8.39 2.79 5.57
N TYR A 74 -8.68 2.03 4.52
CA TYR A 74 -8.74 0.57 4.63
C TYR A 74 -7.35 -0.04 4.89
N SER A 75 -6.33 0.36 4.15
CA SER A 75 -4.94 -0.07 4.33
C SER A 75 -4.38 0.35 5.68
N SER A 76 -4.60 1.61 6.07
CA SER A 76 -4.20 2.10 7.41
C SER A 76 -4.90 1.39 8.56
N LEU A 77 -6.16 0.94 8.40
CA LEU A 77 -6.83 0.06 9.36
C LEU A 77 -6.13 -1.30 9.46
N CYS A 78 -5.76 -1.89 8.32
CA CYS A 78 -5.05 -3.16 8.29
C CYS A 78 -3.68 -3.08 8.98
N ILE A 79 -2.88 -2.05 8.66
CA ILE A 79 -1.57 -1.79 9.23
C ILE A 79 -1.69 -1.42 10.71
N GLY A 80 -2.46 -0.37 11.02
CA GLY A 80 -2.60 0.19 12.37
C GLY A 80 -3.17 -0.79 13.39
N SER A 81 -4.10 -1.70 12.95
CA SER A 81 -4.61 -2.77 13.82
C SER A 81 -3.62 -3.91 14.03
N SER A 82 -2.56 -4.00 13.22
CA SER A 82 -1.60 -5.10 13.22
C SER A 82 -0.28 -4.75 13.92
N ILE A 83 0.05 -3.48 14.05
CA ILE A 83 1.22 -2.99 14.82
C ILE A 83 0.88 -2.83 16.29
N SER A 84 1.90 -2.87 17.16
CA SER A 84 1.73 -2.76 18.62
C SER A 84 1.24 -1.36 19.05
N ASN A 85 0.78 -1.23 20.30
CA ASN A 85 0.21 0.03 20.78
C ASN A 85 1.24 1.17 20.93
N ASP A 86 2.52 0.84 21.08
CA ASP A 86 3.63 1.77 21.14
C ASP A 86 4.23 2.12 19.76
N SER A 87 3.67 1.54 18.68
CA SER A 87 4.07 1.81 17.30
C SER A 87 3.32 3.00 16.71
N LYS A 88 3.87 3.58 15.64
CA LYS A 88 3.28 4.69 14.90
C LYS A 88 3.10 4.36 13.43
N LEU A 89 2.04 4.90 12.85
CA LEU A 89 1.77 4.88 11.41
C LEU A 89 1.60 6.32 10.94
N THR A 90 2.57 6.83 10.19
CA THR A 90 2.47 8.11 9.51
C THR A 90 1.67 7.92 8.22
N CYS A 91 0.55 8.60 8.11
CA CYS A 91 -0.38 8.55 6.97
C CYS A 91 -0.34 9.87 6.21
N ILE A 92 -0.11 9.82 4.90
CA ILE A 92 -0.05 11.01 4.04
C ILE A 92 -1.17 10.94 3.01
N ASP A 93 -2.04 11.94 2.99
CA ASP A 93 -3.08 12.16 1.97
C ASP A 93 -3.53 13.62 2.00
N ASN A 94 -4.04 14.13 0.88
CA ASN A 94 -4.50 15.52 0.77
C ASN A 94 -6.02 15.66 0.62
N ASN A 95 -6.77 14.56 0.52
CA ASN A 95 -8.21 14.61 0.32
C ASN A 95 -8.97 14.54 1.65
N LYS A 96 -9.41 15.69 2.14
CA LYS A 96 -10.13 15.83 3.42
C LYS A 96 -11.41 15.00 3.49
N GLU A 97 -12.15 14.86 2.39
CA GLU A 97 -13.42 14.12 2.39
C GLU A 97 -13.17 12.62 2.66
N TYR A 98 -12.18 12.04 1.99
CA TYR A 98 -11.82 10.64 2.21
C TYR A 98 -11.19 10.44 3.59
N LEU A 99 -10.34 11.36 4.03
CA LEU A 99 -9.73 11.34 5.36
C LEU A 99 -10.75 11.42 6.50
N ASN A 100 -11.90 12.10 6.31
CA ASN A 100 -12.96 12.07 7.29
C ASN A 100 -13.54 10.66 7.51
N VAL A 101 -13.66 9.88 6.43
CA VAL A 101 -14.05 8.47 6.53
C VAL A 101 -12.97 7.67 7.25
N ALA A 102 -11.70 7.84 6.87
CA ALA A 102 -10.58 7.16 7.51
C ALA A 102 -10.52 7.43 9.03
N LYS A 103 -10.57 8.71 9.44
CA LYS A 103 -10.57 9.14 10.86
C LYS A 103 -11.70 8.47 11.65
N LYS A 104 -12.92 8.42 11.10
CA LYS A 104 -14.07 7.74 11.73
C LYS A 104 -13.77 6.27 12.02
N TYR A 105 -13.13 5.56 11.08
CA TYR A 105 -12.83 4.15 11.24
C TYR A 105 -11.61 3.90 12.12
N TRP A 106 -10.61 4.79 12.14
CA TRP A 106 -9.50 4.73 13.10
C TRP A 106 -9.99 4.84 14.55
N GLN A 107 -10.96 5.74 14.80
CA GLN A 107 -11.62 5.87 16.11
C GLN A 107 -12.40 4.61 16.49
N LYS A 108 -13.23 4.09 15.56
CA LYS A 108 -13.97 2.84 15.79
C LYS A 108 -13.04 1.66 16.10
N ALA A 109 -11.88 1.59 15.43
CA ALA A 109 -10.87 0.57 15.65
C ALA A 109 -9.99 0.83 16.88
N LYS A 110 -10.12 2.00 17.51
CA LYS A 110 -9.30 2.45 18.65
C LYS A 110 -7.80 2.49 18.33
N ILE A 111 -7.45 2.88 17.09
CA ILE A 111 -6.08 2.99 16.61
C ILE A 111 -5.64 4.44 16.32
N GLU A 112 -6.49 5.44 16.52
CA GLU A 112 -6.20 6.84 16.25
C GLU A 112 -4.95 7.35 17.00
N HIS A 113 -4.67 6.80 18.18
CA HIS A 113 -3.47 7.14 18.96
C HIS A 113 -2.17 6.69 18.32
N LYS A 114 -2.21 5.76 17.36
CA LYS A 114 -1.06 5.29 16.58
C LYS A 114 -0.86 6.12 15.31
N ILE A 115 -1.90 6.84 14.85
CA ILE A 115 -1.88 7.53 13.56
C ILE A 115 -1.25 8.92 13.71
N ASN A 116 -0.24 9.17 12.89
CA ASN A 116 0.31 10.50 12.65
C ASN A 116 -0.11 10.94 11.24
N LEU A 117 -1.18 11.74 11.15
CA LEU A 117 -1.73 12.17 9.86
C LEU A 117 -1.07 13.45 9.37
N ILE A 118 -0.55 13.43 8.14
CA ILE A 118 -0.05 14.59 7.41
C ILE A 118 -1.01 14.86 6.25
N GLU A 119 -1.86 15.89 6.42
CA GLU A 119 -2.83 16.33 5.41
C GLU A 119 -2.14 17.30 4.42
N ASP A 120 -1.32 16.77 3.50
CA ASP A 120 -0.58 17.56 2.51
C ASP A 120 -0.35 16.75 1.23
N ASN A 121 0.13 17.43 0.20
CA ASN A 121 0.67 16.76 -0.98
C ASN A 121 1.81 15.82 -0.58
N ALA A 122 1.82 14.60 -1.13
CA ALA A 122 2.77 13.58 -0.71
C ALA A 122 4.23 13.98 -0.94
N ILE A 123 4.55 14.72 -2.01
CA ILE A 123 5.91 15.19 -2.28
C ILE A 123 6.37 16.18 -1.19
N ASN A 124 5.50 17.10 -0.79
CA ASN A 124 5.80 18.07 0.27
C ASN A 124 6.03 17.36 1.60
N ALA A 125 5.11 16.46 1.97
CA ALA A 125 5.21 15.68 3.19
C ALA A 125 6.50 14.83 3.23
N LEU A 126 6.84 14.14 2.15
CA LEU A 126 8.06 13.35 2.05
C LEU A 126 9.33 14.23 2.09
N ASN A 127 9.30 15.44 1.52
CA ASN A 127 10.40 16.41 1.64
C ASN A 127 10.60 16.89 3.07
N MET A 128 9.51 17.05 3.82
CA MET A 128 9.57 17.42 5.25
C MET A 128 10.16 16.27 6.08
N LEU A 129 9.68 15.04 5.88
CA LEU A 129 10.21 13.85 6.56
C LEU A 129 11.69 13.63 6.27
N SER A 130 12.15 13.85 5.02
CA SER A 130 13.55 13.68 4.63
C SER A 130 14.55 14.54 5.42
N LYS A 131 14.09 15.57 6.10
CA LYS A 131 14.95 16.45 6.91
C LYS A 131 15.23 15.88 8.32
N ASN A 132 14.31 15.08 8.84
CA ASN A 132 14.31 14.70 10.26
C ASN A 132 14.27 13.18 10.49
N ASP A 133 13.81 12.40 9.51
CA ASP A 133 13.40 11.01 9.71
C ASP A 133 14.18 10.00 8.83
N LEU A 134 15.41 10.33 8.44
CA LEU A 134 16.27 9.41 7.68
C LEU A 134 16.49 8.11 8.46
N ASN A 135 16.39 6.96 7.77
CA ASN A 135 16.56 5.62 8.34
C ASN A 135 15.66 5.34 9.54
N SER A 136 14.44 5.90 9.58
CA SER A 136 13.56 5.78 10.75
C SER A 136 12.38 4.83 10.53
N PHE A 137 11.93 4.62 9.29
CA PHE A 137 10.78 3.76 8.99
C PHE A 137 11.21 2.31 8.77
N ASP A 138 10.50 1.38 9.39
CA ASP A 138 10.69 -0.06 9.24
C ASP A 138 9.69 -0.69 8.28
N PHE A 139 8.58 0.00 7.99
CA PHE A 139 7.59 -0.38 6.99
C PHE A 139 7.10 0.83 6.22
N ALA A 140 6.90 0.67 4.90
CA ALA A 140 6.21 1.67 4.09
C ALA A 140 5.24 1.01 3.09
N PHE A 141 4.14 1.71 2.79
CA PHE A 141 3.17 1.34 1.77
C PHE A 141 2.87 2.51 0.85
N ILE A 142 2.94 2.29 -0.47
CA ILE A 142 2.62 3.27 -1.51
C ILE A 142 1.39 2.82 -2.28
N ASP A 143 0.31 3.60 -2.21
CA ASP A 143 -0.89 3.48 -3.04
C ASP A 143 -1.49 4.87 -3.32
N ALA A 144 -0.76 5.69 -4.05
CA ALA A 144 -1.12 7.06 -4.38
C ALA A 144 -1.26 7.26 -5.90
N ASP A 145 -1.13 8.49 -6.38
CA ASP A 145 -1.15 8.80 -7.80
C ASP A 145 0.06 8.20 -8.54
N LYS A 146 -0.23 7.44 -9.59
CA LYS A 146 0.76 6.59 -10.28
C LYS A 146 1.86 7.36 -10.99
N SER A 147 1.56 8.63 -11.41
CA SER A 147 2.52 9.50 -12.08
C SER A 147 3.76 9.83 -11.23
N ASN A 148 3.66 9.75 -9.92
CA ASN A 148 4.72 10.10 -8.98
C ASN A 148 5.40 8.88 -8.33
N TYR A 149 5.11 7.65 -8.73
CA TYR A 149 5.63 6.43 -8.07
C TYR A 149 7.16 6.37 -8.02
N CYS A 150 7.86 6.68 -9.10
CA CYS A 150 9.33 6.74 -9.08
C CYS A 150 9.85 7.79 -8.08
N LEU A 151 9.20 8.94 -8.02
CA LEU A 151 9.59 10.02 -7.11
C LEU A 151 9.30 9.64 -5.64
N TYR A 152 8.14 9.00 -5.37
CA TYR A 152 7.84 8.49 -4.03
C TYR A 152 8.86 7.45 -3.60
N TYR A 153 9.18 6.49 -4.45
CA TYR A 153 10.17 5.47 -4.18
C TYR A 153 11.53 6.08 -3.80
N GLU A 154 12.06 6.98 -4.63
CA GLU A 154 13.37 7.62 -4.38
C GLU A 154 13.39 8.48 -3.11
N LYS A 155 12.24 9.02 -2.69
CA LYS A 155 12.14 9.78 -1.45
C LYS A 155 11.96 8.87 -0.23
N ILE A 156 11.30 7.71 -0.38
CA ILE A 156 11.00 6.80 0.73
C ILE A 156 12.21 5.91 1.05
N ILE A 157 12.95 5.42 0.06
CA ILE A 157 14.10 4.54 0.32
C ILE A 157 15.10 5.13 1.33
N PRO A 158 15.50 6.43 1.28
CA PRO A 158 16.37 7.01 2.30
C PRO A 158 15.74 7.14 3.70
N LEU A 159 14.40 7.12 3.79
CA LEU A 159 13.68 7.15 5.06
C LEU A 159 13.62 5.76 5.71
N MET A 160 13.77 4.71 4.92
CA MET A 160 13.70 3.32 5.40
C MET A 160 14.98 2.92 6.13
N GLN A 161 14.82 2.21 7.23
CA GLN A 161 15.96 1.56 7.88
C GLN A 161 16.36 0.27 7.16
N LYS A 162 17.58 -0.18 7.38
CA LYS A 162 18.04 -1.52 6.97
C LYS A 162 17.12 -2.60 7.55
N GLY A 163 16.74 -3.56 6.73
CA GLY A 163 15.79 -4.60 7.13
C GLY A 163 14.33 -4.18 7.02
N GLY A 164 14.07 -2.93 6.65
CA GLY A 164 12.72 -2.41 6.42
C GLY A 164 12.06 -3.01 5.18
N VAL A 165 10.74 -2.95 5.14
CA VAL A 165 9.92 -3.48 4.04
C VAL A 165 9.10 -2.35 3.42
N LEU A 166 9.21 -2.19 2.10
CA LEU A 166 8.38 -1.29 1.31
C LEU A 166 7.44 -2.11 0.42
N CYS A 167 6.14 -1.88 0.52
CA CYS A 167 5.11 -2.43 -0.36
C CYS A 167 4.60 -1.35 -1.32
N ILE A 168 4.43 -1.71 -2.60
CA ILE A 168 3.95 -0.79 -3.65
C ILE A 168 2.80 -1.46 -4.38
N ASP A 169 1.62 -0.83 -4.39
CA ASP A 169 0.42 -1.38 -5.05
C ASP A 169 0.35 -1.04 -6.54
N ASN A 170 -0.51 -1.78 -7.26
CA ASN A 170 -0.84 -1.63 -8.68
C ASN A 170 0.35 -1.78 -9.64
N THR A 171 1.33 -2.58 -9.30
CA THR A 171 2.54 -2.76 -10.10
C THR A 171 2.33 -3.60 -11.37
N LEU A 172 1.16 -4.23 -11.56
CA LEU A 172 0.73 -4.88 -12.81
C LEU A 172 -0.20 -4.01 -13.66
N TRP A 173 -0.88 -3.01 -13.06
CA TRP A 173 -1.72 -2.04 -13.74
C TRP A 173 -2.71 -2.68 -14.72
N LYS A 174 -3.54 -3.61 -14.21
CA LYS A 174 -4.52 -4.39 -14.99
C LYS A 174 -3.90 -5.14 -16.19
N GLY A 175 -2.67 -5.59 -16.04
CA GLY A 175 -1.90 -6.23 -17.10
C GLY A 175 -1.36 -5.29 -18.19
N ARG A 176 -1.66 -3.98 -18.16
CA ARG A 176 -1.23 -3.03 -19.18
C ARG A 176 0.30 -2.86 -19.26
N VAL A 177 1.02 -3.23 -18.21
CA VAL A 177 2.49 -3.11 -18.17
C VAL A 177 3.19 -3.98 -19.20
N TYR A 178 2.63 -5.14 -19.57
CA TYR A 178 3.22 -6.02 -20.58
C TYR A 178 2.75 -5.71 -22.01
N ASP A 179 1.62 -4.99 -22.17
CA ASP A 179 1.04 -4.66 -23.48
C ASP A 179 1.72 -3.42 -24.07
N ASN A 180 2.62 -3.62 -25.02
CA ASN A 180 3.34 -2.54 -25.69
C ASN A 180 2.48 -1.58 -26.51
N SER A 181 1.22 -1.93 -26.81
CA SER A 181 0.27 -1.05 -27.50
C SER A 181 -0.30 0.03 -26.56
N VAL A 182 -0.25 -0.16 -25.24
CA VAL A 182 -0.76 0.78 -24.23
C VAL A 182 0.36 1.73 -23.78
N ASN A 183 0.32 2.98 -24.24
CA ASN A 183 1.36 3.98 -24.02
C ASN A 183 0.87 5.26 -23.29
N ASN A 184 -0.17 5.16 -22.45
CA ASN A 184 -0.57 6.29 -21.62
C ASN A 184 0.42 6.52 -20.47
N SER A 185 0.43 7.75 -19.94
CA SER A 185 1.38 8.20 -18.91
C SER A 185 1.38 7.32 -17.65
N SER A 186 0.21 6.92 -17.17
CA SER A 186 0.11 6.07 -15.96
C SER A 186 0.73 4.70 -16.18
N THR A 187 0.47 4.05 -17.34
CA THR A 187 1.08 2.76 -17.67
C THR A 187 2.60 2.89 -17.77
N GLN A 188 3.08 3.96 -18.40
CA GLN A 188 4.52 4.21 -18.49
C GLN A 188 5.15 4.41 -17.12
N SER A 189 4.52 5.18 -16.23
CA SER A 189 5.01 5.39 -14.86
C SER A 189 5.13 4.08 -14.07
N ILE A 190 4.18 3.14 -14.25
CA ILE A 190 4.28 1.82 -13.60
C ILE A 190 5.39 0.97 -14.22
N ARG A 191 5.60 1.03 -15.53
CA ARG A 191 6.76 0.36 -16.16
C ARG A 191 8.08 0.92 -15.65
N ASP A 192 8.15 2.23 -15.48
CA ASP A 192 9.36 2.92 -15.04
C ASP A 192 9.70 2.57 -13.59
N ILE A 193 8.72 2.56 -12.68
CA ILE A 193 8.97 2.13 -11.30
C ILE A 193 9.38 0.65 -11.23
N ASN A 194 8.75 -0.24 -12.01
CA ASN A 194 9.13 -1.65 -12.04
C ASN A 194 10.58 -1.84 -12.53
N LYS A 195 11.01 -1.10 -13.54
CA LYS A 195 12.40 -1.10 -14.03
C LYS A 195 13.36 -0.52 -12.99
N LEU A 196 12.99 0.60 -12.36
CA LEU A 196 13.79 1.24 -11.33
C LEU A 196 14.07 0.27 -10.18
N ILE A 197 13.04 -0.35 -9.62
CA ILE A 197 13.18 -1.33 -8.53
C ILE A 197 14.03 -2.52 -8.96
N ASN A 198 13.81 -3.07 -10.17
CA ASN A 198 14.54 -4.22 -10.67
C ASN A 198 16.06 -3.95 -10.83
N SER A 199 16.45 -2.71 -11.05
CA SER A 199 17.86 -2.31 -11.16
C SER A 199 18.49 -1.80 -9.87
N ASP A 200 17.69 -1.56 -8.83
CA ASP A 200 18.14 -0.94 -7.59
C ASP A 200 18.84 -1.95 -6.66
N LYS A 201 20.12 -1.70 -6.39
CA LYS A 201 20.93 -2.56 -5.51
C LYS A 201 20.64 -2.33 -4.02
N ARG A 202 19.91 -1.28 -3.66
CA ARG A 202 19.53 -0.97 -2.27
C ARG A 202 18.47 -1.92 -1.72
N VAL A 203 17.76 -2.65 -2.61
CA VAL A 203 16.66 -3.53 -2.22
C VAL A 203 16.79 -4.93 -2.81
N GLU A 204 16.16 -5.89 -2.17
CA GLU A 204 15.70 -7.14 -2.77
C GLU A 204 14.19 -7.05 -2.94
N HIS A 205 13.63 -7.55 -4.04
CA HIS A 205 12.22 -7.37 -4.30
C HIS A 205 11.55 -8.61 -4.89
N SER A 206 10.23 -8.67 -4.73
CA SER A 206 9.36 -9.64 -5.39
C SER A 206 8.07 -8.94 -5.82
N LEU A 207 7.67 -9.12 -7.09
CA LEU A 207 6.38 -8.68 -7.60
C LEU A 207 5.39 -9.85 -7.52
N LEU A 208 4.35 -9.67 -6.71
CA LEU A 208 3.29 -10.65 -6.48
C LEU A 208 2.09 -10.37 -7.41
N THR A 209 1.48 -11.42 -7.95
CA THR A 209 0.28 -11.33 -8.80
C THR A 209 -1.02 -11.27 -7.98
N ILE A 210 -1.02 -10.56 -6.87
CA ILE A 210 -2.20 -10.33 -6.04
C ILE A 210 -2.97 -9.11 -6.54
N TYR A 211 -4.25 -9.26 -6.88
CA TYR A 211 -5.09 -8.22 -7.52
C TYR A 211 -4.38 -7.53 -8.68
N ASP A 212 -4.11 -6.23 -8.57
CA ASP A 212 -3.45 -5.42 -9.59
C ASP A 212 -1.91 -5.41 -9.47
N GLY A 213 -1.39 -6.39 -8.77
CA GLY A 213 0.04 -6.56 -8.49
C GLY A 213 0.51 -5.77 -7.27
N MET A 214 1.34 -6.40 -6.45
CA MET A 214 2.02 -5.74 -5.33
C MET A 214 3.49 -6.10 -5.35
N THR A 215 4.35 -5.09 -5.40
CA THR A 215 5.80 -5.29 -5.25
C THR A 215 6.16 -5.12 -3.78
N ILE A 216 6.87 -6.11 -3.23
CA ILE A 216 7.45 -6.08 -1.90
C ILE A 216 8.97 -5.92 -2.05
N CYS A 217 9.52 -4.89 -1.40
CA CYS A 217 10.96 -4.61 -1.37
C CYS A 217 11.48 -4.75 0.06
N TYR A 218 12.59 -5.47 0.22
CA TYR A 218 13.37 -5.53 1.44
C TYR A 218 14.58 -4.61 1.32
N VAL A 219 14.77 -3.67 2.24
CA VAL A 219 15.87 -2.69 2.22
C VAL A 219 17.14 -3.29 2.83
N LYS A 220 18.26 -3.28 2.08
CA LYS A 220 19.54 -3.90 2.46
C LYS A 220 20.41 -3.05 3.36
#